data_4a61d8226d7e0eb3af6853ec60011097
#
_entry.id   4a61d8226d7e0eb3af6853ec60011097
#
_cell.length_a   1.000
_cell.length_b   1.000
_cell.length_c   1.000
_cell.angle_alpha   90.00
_cell.angle_beta   90.00
_cell.angle_gamma   90.00
#
_symmetry.space_group_name_H-M   'P 1'
#
loop_
_entity.id
_entity.type
_entity.pdbx_description
1 polymer ?
#
loop_
_entity_poly.entity_id
_entity_poly.type
_entity_poly.pdbx_seq_one_letter_code
_entity_poly.pdbx_strand_id
1 'polypeptide(L)'
;MIDLYTWATPNGRKVSIILEELGLDYNVHEINIAKGEQHTPEFLTVSPNNKIPSIVDSDGPGGPGGKPLSMFETGAILIYLAEKTESELYPKDFKKRMATLQWLMWQMGGVGPMFGQAHHFMFNPSEVVPYAQERYHKEAKRLYKVMNTQMQDNCYLAGDDYTVADIATFPWVDRFRRHQVDLTEFPNVKRWHEELWERPAVKKGMEVPFYNQ
;
A
#
# COMPACT_ATOMS: atom_id res chain seq x y z
N MET A 1 -6.37 13.25 -15.95
CA MET A 1 -4.99 12.71 -15.94
C MET A 1 -4.44 12.80 -14.55
N ILE A 2 -3.77 11.73 -14.07
CA ILE A 2 -3.20 11.68 -12.71
C ILE A 2 -1.68 11.72 -12.79
N ASP A 3 -1.05 12.62 -12.05
CA ASP A 3 0.38 12.64 -11.84
C ASP A 3 0.71 11.90 -10.54
N LEU A 4 1.45 10.79 -10.62
CA LEU A 4 1.86 9.96 -9.49
C LEU A 4 3.31 10.27 -9.12
N TYR A 5 3.53 10.87 -7.96
CA TYR A 5 4.85 11.11 -7.36
C TYR A 5 5.21 9.95 -6.45
N THR A 6 6.17 9.12 -6.83
CA THR A 6 6.40 7.84 -6.18
C THR A 6 7.86 7.38 -6.19
N TRP A 7 8.14 6.32 -5.46
CA TRP A 7 9.39 5.56 -5.47
C TRP A 7 9.11 4.07 -5.24
N ALA A 8 10.08 3.20 -5.60
CA ALA A 8 9.97 1.74 -5.51
C ALA A 8 9.90 1.22 -4.06
N THR A 9 8.86 1.61 -3.33
CA THR A 9 8.58 1.23 -1.94
C THR A 9 7.23 0.53 -1.81
N PRO A 10 6.97 -0.22 -0.74
CA PRO A 10 5.64 -0.80 -0.53
C PRO A 10 4.50 0.24 -0.58
N ASN A 11 4.73 1.45 -0.05
CA ASN A 11 3.70 2.49 -0.09
C ASN A 11 3.49 3.04 -1.51
N GLY A 12 4.56 3.24 -2.29
CA GLY A 12 4.44 3.64 -3.70
C GLY A 12 3.62 2.64 -4.51
N ARG A 13 3.90 1.34 -4.31
CA ARG A 13 3.22 0.24 -4.99
C ARG A 13 1.71 0.18 -4.73
N LYS A 14 1.22 0.61 -3.57
CA LYS A 14 -0.22 0.68 -3.31
C LYS A 14 -0.95 1.52 -4.34
N VAL A 15 -0.41 2.70 -4.62
CA VAL A 15 -1.06 3.66 -5.53
C VAL A 15 -0.90 3.23 -6.99
N SER A 16 0.25 2.70 -7.38
CA SER A 16 0.39 2.15 -8.75
C SER A 16 -0.54 0.95 -8.99
N ILE A 17 -0.72 0.05 -7.99
CA ILE A 17 -1.65 -1.09 -8.11
C ILE A 17 -3.09 -0.58 -8.32
N ILE A 18 -3.59 0.34 -7.50
CA ILE A 18 -4.97 0.79 -7.68
C ILE A 18 -5.19 1.53 -8.99
N LEU A 19 -4.21 2.31 -9.47
CA LEU A 19 -4.30 2.96 -10.79
C LEU A 19 -4.44 1.94 -11.92
N GLU A 20 -3.69 0.84 -11.84
CA GLU A 20 -3.79 -0.27 -12.80
C GLU A 20 -5.09 -1.06 -12.65
N GLU A 21 -5.58 -1.32 -11.42
CA GLU A 21 -6.86 -2.00 -11.17
C GLU A 21 -8.06 -1.20 -11.70
N LEU A 22 -7.96 0.12 -11.66
CA LEU A 22 -9.01 1.02 -12.14
C LEU A 22 -8.87 1.37 -13.63
N GLY A 23 -7.78 0.97 -14.29
CA GLY A 23 -7.49 1.31 -15.69
C GLY A 23 -7.33 2.81 -15.91
N LEU A 24 -6.83 3.55 -14.92
CA LEU A 24 -6.65 5.00 -15.00
C LEU A 24 -5.31 5.35 -15.66
N ASP A 25 -5.34 6.31 -16.58
CA ASP A 25 -4.11 6.86 -17.17
C ASP A 25 -3.39 7.76 -16.16
N TYR A 26 -2.07 7.57 -16.04
CA TYR A 26 -1.23 8.36 -15.13
C TYR A 26 0.19 8.56 -15.65
N ASN A 27 0.80 9.67 -15.23
CA ASN A 27 2.22 9.94 -15.42
C ASN A 27 2.98 9.59 -14.14
N VAL A 28 4.18 9.03 -14.26
CA VAL A 28 5.04 8.71 -13.13
C VAL A 28 6.12 9.78 -12.96
N HIS A 29 6.18 10.38 -11.77
CA HIS A 29 7.23 11.29 -11.33
C HIS A 29 8.03 10.58 -10.24
N GLU A 30 9.24 10.16 -10.58
CA GLU A 30 10.13 9.50 -9.62
C GLU A 30 10.68 10.49 -8.60
N ILE A 31 10.52 10.18 -7.32
CA ILE A 31 11.07 10.93 -6.18
C ILE A 31 12.06 10.03 -5.46
N ASN A 32 13.33 10.16 -5.78
CA ASN A 32 14.38 9.32 -5.21
C ASN A 32 14.64 9.68 -3.74
N ILE A 33 14.01 8.93 -2.83
CA ILE A 33 14.13 9.15 -1.39
C ILE A 33 15.54 8.88 -0.83
N ALA A 34 16.35 8.09 -1.52
CA ALA A 34 17.75 7.85 -1.12
C ALA A 34 18.63 9.07 -1.42
N LYS A 35 18.22 9.94 -2.37
CA LYS A 35 18.90 11.21 -2.67
C LYS A 35 18.30 12.41 -1.92
N GLY A 36 17.25 12.19 -1.12
CA GLY A 36 16.60 13.25 -0.37
C GLY A 36 15.64 14.12 -1.19
N GLU A 37 15.26 13.69 -2.41
CA GLU A 37 14.39 14.47 -3.30
C GLU A 37 13.00 14.76 -2.71
N GLN A 38 12.55 13.96 -1.72
CA GLN A 38 11.32 14.22 -0.96
C GLN A 38 11.36 15.49 -0.11
N HIS A 39 12.51 16.13 0.02
CA HIS A 39 12.67 17.37 0.78
C HIS A 39 12.77 18.61 -0.11
N THR A 40 12.67 18.47 -1.44
CA THR A 40 12.70 19.61 -2.34
C THR A 40 11.46 20.49 -2.19
N PRO A 41 11.58 21.83 -2.34
CA PRO A 41 10.44 22.74 -2.24
C PRO A 41 9.28 22.36 -3.18
N GLU A 42 9.60 21.90 -4.38
CA GLU A 42 8.64 21.49 -5.41
C GLU A 42 7.80 20.32 -4.91
N PHE A 43 8.45 19.26 -4.37
CA PHE A 43 7.72 18.11 -3.86
C PHE A 43 6.91 18.44 -2.60
N LEU A 44 7.38 19.34 -1.75
CA LEU A 44 6.65 19.78 -0.55
C LEU A 44 5.34 20.49 -0.87
N THR A 45 5.18 21.05 -2.08
CA THR A 45 3.90 21.63 -2.52
C THR A 45 2.85 20.53 -2.78
N VAL A 46 3.28 19.31 -3.12
CA VAL A 46 2.43 18.16 -3.40
C VAL A 46 2.24 17.31 -2.14
N SER A 47 3.29 17.16 -1.33
CA SER A 47 3.30 16.36 -0.10
C SER A 47 3.92 17.12 1.05
N PRO A 48 3.14 17.87 1.84
CA PRO A 48 3.66 18.64 2.97
C PRO A 48 4.31 17.78 4.07
N ASN A 49 4.01 16.48 4.10
CA ASN A 49 4.62 15.51 5.01
C ASN A 49 5.97 14.96 4.50
N ASN A 50 6.48 15.41 3.35
CA ASN A 50 7.71 14.93 2.70
C ASN A 50 7.78 13.39 2.54
N LYS A 51 6.66 12.75 2.27
CA LYS A 51 6.55 11.30 2.05
C LYS A 51 5.96 10.99 0.69
N ILE A 52 6.47 9.94 0.07
CA ILE A 52 5.87 9.33 -1.11
C ILE A 52 4.92 8.17 -0.67
N PRO A 53 3.93 7.82 -1.49
CA PRO A 53 3.51 8.48 -2.70
C PRO A 53 2.58 9.66 -2.44
N SER A 54 2.43 10.51 -3.45
CA SER A 54 1.40 11.54 -3.55
C SER A 54 0.86 11.55 -4.97
N ILE A 55 -0.34 12.10 -5.16
CA ILE A 55 -0.93 12.29 -6.50
C ILE A 55 -1.34 13.75 -6.69
N VAL A 56 -1.36 14.18 -7.95
CA VAL A 56 -2.10 15.35 -8.39
C VAL A 56 -3.08 14.90 -9.47
N ASP A 57 -4.36 15.04 -9.18
CA ASP A 57 -5.42 14.76 -10.15
C ASP A 57 -5.85 16.07 -10.83
N SER A 58 -5.60 16.18 -12.15
CA SER A 58 -5.98 17.37 -12.92
C SER A 58 -7.49 17.56 -13.04
N ASP A 59 -8.25 16.46 -12.94
CA ASP A 59 -9.71 16.42 -12.97
C ASP A 59 -10.27 16.13 -11.57
N GLY A 60 -9.92 16.93 -10.58
CA GLY A 60 -10.32 16.77 -9.20
C GLY A 60 -11.84 16.74 -8.97
N PRO A 61 -12.32 16.86 -7.72
CA PRO A 61 -13.72 16.80 -7.41
C PRO A 61 -14.57 17.73 -8.28
N GLY A 62 -15.60 17.19 -8.94
CA GLY A 62 -16.44 17.93 -9.89
C GLY A 62 -16.30 17.44 -11.34
N GLY A 63 -15.42 16.45 -11.60
CA GLY A 63 -15.27 15.84 -12.92
C GLY A 63 -14.40 16.65 -13.89
N PRO A 64 -14.51 16.38 -15.20
CA PRO A 64 -13.69 17.06 -16.22
C PRO A 64 -13.80 18.57 -16.15
N GLY A 65 -12.63 19.25 -16.01
CA GLY A 65 -12.54 20.69 -15.82
C GLY A 65 -12.66 21.16 -14.37
N GLY A 66 -12.71 20.25 -13.40
CA GLY A 66 -12.58 20.55 -11.98
C GLY A 66 -11.22 21.13 -11.64
N LYS A 67 -11.09 21.75 -10.45
CA LYS A 67 -9.78 22.23 -10.01
C LYS A 67 -8.85 21.05 -9.69
N PRO A 68 -7.56 21.10 -10.01
CA PRO A 68 -6.59 20.08 -9.63
C PRO A 68 -6.63 19.79 -8.11
N LEU A 69 -6.55 18.52 -7.76
CA LEU A 69 -6.52 18.04 -6.39
C LEU A 69 -5.17 17.38 -6.11
N SER A 70 -4.40 17.94 -5.17
CA SER A 70 -3.20 17.29 -4.64
C SER A 70 -3.57 16.47 -3.41
N MET A 71 -3.07 15.24 -3.33
CA MET A 71 -3.33 14.34 -2.20
C MET A 71 -2.07 13.58 -1.79
N PHE A 72 -1.87 13.46 -0.50
CA PHE A 72 -0.93 12.55 0.15
C PHE A 72 -1.71 11.60 1.09
N GLU A 73 -1.05 10.65 1.75
CA GLU A 73 -1.61 9.53 2.51
C GLU A 73 -2.22 8.43 1.62
N THR A 74 -1.55 7.29 1.56
CA THR A 74 -1.97 6.19 0.67
C THR A 74 -3.39 5.72 0.93
N GLY A 75 -3.83 5.67 2.19
CA GLY A 75 -5.21 5.28 2.52
C GLY A 75 -6.24 6.25 1.95
N ALA A 76 -5.98 7.55 2.04
CA ALA A 76 -6.86 8.59 1.47
C ALA A 76 -6.87 8.53 -0.07
N ILE A 77 -5.70 8.35 -0.67
CA ILE A 77 -5.56 8.22 -2.13
C ILE A 77 -6.35 7.00 -2.65
N LEU A 78 -6.22 5.84 -1.99
CA LEU A 78 -6.93 4.62 -2.38
C LEU A 78 -8.47 4.81 -2.32
N ILE A 79 -8.97 5.41 -1.24
CA ILE A 79 -10.40 5.72 -1.09
C ILE A 79 -10.85 6.68 -2.19
N TYR A 80 -10.12 7.77 -2.39
CA TYR A 80 -10.46 8.79 -3.39
C TYR A 80 -10.55 8.21 -4.79
N LEU A 81 -9.55 7.42 -5.23
CA LEU A 81 -9.55 6.85 -6.57
C LEU A 81 -10.68 5.84 -6.77
N ALA A 82 -10.97 5.02 -5.77
CA ALA A 82 -12.08 4.08 -5.82
C ALA A 82 -13.44 4.79 -5.83
N GLU A 83 -13.64 5.85 -5.04
CA GLU A 83 -14.86 6.66 -5.05
C GLU A 83 -15.03 7.44 -6.36
N LYS A 84 -13.95 8.03 -6.89
CA LYS A 84 -13.95 8.77 -8.16
C LYS A 84 -14.44 7.91 -9.33
N THR A 85 -14.10 6.62 -9.32
CA THR A 85 -14.45 5.67 -10.37
C THR A 85 -15.69 4.82 -10.03
N GLU A 86 -16.33 5.08 -8.90
CA GLU A 86 -17.45 4.29 -8.37
C GLU A 86 -17.13 2.78 -8.27
N SER A 87 -15.89 2.44 -8.00
CA SER A 87 -15.40 1.06 -7.97
C SER A 87 -15.84 0.31 -6.72
N GLU A 88 -16.16 -0.97 -6.88
CA GLU A 88 -16.42 -1.90 -5.77
C GLU A 88 -15.17 -2.23 -4.93
N LEU A 89 -13.99 -1.76 -5.31
CA LEU A 89 -12.80 -1.80 -4.46
C LEU A 89 -12.98 -1.03 -3.14
N TYR A 90 -13.92 -0.07 -3.12
CA TYR A 90 -14.42 0.59 -1.89
C TYR A 90 -15.96 0.57 -1.91
N PRO A 91 -16.58 -0.48 -1.37
CA PRO A 91 -18.00 -0.78 -1.57
C PRO A 91 -18.95 0.32 -1.11
N LYS A 92 -20.08 0.48 -1.82
CA LYS A 92 -21.18 1.39 -1.43
C LYS A 92 -22.03 0.81 -0.28
N ASP A 93 -22.14 -0.53 -0.18
CA ASP A 93 -22.82 -1.17 0.95
C ASP A 93 -22.16 -0.79 2.27
N PHE A 94 -22.94 -0.30 3.22
CA PHE A 94 -22.44 0.25 4.48
C PHE A 94 -21.61 -0.76 5.29
N LYS A 95 -22.07 -2.01 5.38
CA LYS A 95 -21.41 -3.05 6.18
C LYS A 95 -20.06 -3.44 5.54
N LYS A 96 -20.06 -3.70 4.24
CA LYS A 96 -18.84 -4.01 3.47
C LYS A 96 -17.85 -2.83 3.50
N ARG A 97 -18.36 -1.61 3.34
CA ARG A 97 -17.57 -0.38 3.40
C ARG A 97 -16.87 -0.21 4.76
N MET A 98 -17.59 -0.44 5.86
CA MET A 98 -17.01 -0.34 7.21
C MET A 98 -15.98 -1.44 7.47
N ALA A 99 -16.20 -2.66 6.99
CA ALA A 99 -15.20 -3.73 7.05
C ALA A 99 -13.94 -3.34 6.26
N THR A 100 -14.10 -2.85 5.02
CA THR A 100 -12.98 -2.38 4.19
C THR A 100 -12.20 -1.26 4.88
N LEU A 101 -12.91 -0.24 5.41
CA LEU A 101 -12.30 0.88 6.12
C LEU A 101 -11.53 0.42 7.38
N GLN A 102 -12.12 -0.49 8.16
CA GLN A 102 -11.47 -1.04 9.36
C GLN A 102 -10.13 -1.71 9.01
N TRP A 103 -10.10 -2.57 7.99
CA TRP A 103 -8.88 -3.26 7.58
C TRP A 103 -7.87 -2.33 6.89
N LEU A 104 -8.35 -1.33 6.16
CA LEU A 104 -7.49 -0.27 5.62
C LEU A 104 -6.82 0.54 6.74
N MET A 105 -7.58 0.98 7.75
CA MET A 105 -7.01 1.72 8.89
C MET A 105 -6.06 0.83 9.72
N TRP A 106 -6.36 -0.45 9.88
CA TRP A 106 -5.46 -1.41 10.51
C TRP A 106 -4.13 -1.54 9.76
N GLN A 107 -4.17 -1.52 8.42
CA GLN A 107 -2.95 -1.49 7.62
C GLN A 107 -2.18 -0.18 7.81
N MET A 108 -2.86 0.98 7.76
CA MET A 108 -2.21 2.28 7.90
C MET A 108 -1.58 2.49 9.29
N GLY A 109 -2.28 2.13 10.36
CA GLY A 109 -1.83 2.33 11.73
C GLY A 109 -0.98 1.20 12.31
N GLY A 110 -1.05 0.01 11.74
CA GLY A 110 -0.39 -1.20 12.25
C GLY A 110 0.59 -1.82 11.29
N VAL A 111 0.09 -2.47 10.23
CA VAL A 111 0.93 -3.30 9.34
C VAL A 111 2.05 -2.49 8.70
N GLY A 112 1.73 -1.39 8.04
CA GLY A 112 2.72 -0.54 7.36
C GLY A 112 3.83 -0.07 8.30
N PRO A 113 3.51 0.60 9.42
CA PRO A 113 4.49 1.05 10.39
C PRO A 113 5.32 -0.10 11.00
N MET A 114 4.69 -1.18 11.45
CA MET A 114 5.39 -2.25 12.15
C MET A 114 6.22 -3.12 11.21
N PHE A 115 5.74 -3.42 10.01
CA PHE A 115 6.53 -4.09 8.97
C PHE A 115 7.69 -3.20 8.50
N GLY A 116 7.48 -1.89 8.45
CA GLY A 116 8.54 -0.92 8.18
C GLY A 116 9.66 -0.97 9.22
N GLN A 117 9.31 -1.02 10.51
CA GLN A 117 10.28 -1.17 11.59
C GLN A 117 10.97 -2.54 11.55
N ALA A 118 10.23 -3.63 11.34
CA ALA A 118 10.81 -4.95 11.18
C ALA A 118 11.82 -4.96 10.03
N HIS A 119 11.47 -4.43 8.86
CA HIS A 119 12.37 -4.29 7.72
C HIS A 119 13.64 -3.49 8.10
N HIS A 120 13.47 -2.35 8.76
CA HIS A 120 14.58 -1.46 9.14
C HIS A 120 15.61 -2.16 10.04
N PHE A 121 15.14 -2.86 11.06
CA PHE A 121 16.04 -3.48 12.04
C PHE A 121 16.52 -4.87 11.64
N MET A 122 15.88 -5.54 10.68
CA MET A 122 16.19 -6.94 10.35
C MET A 122 16.85 -7.10 8.98
N PHE A 123 16.62 -6.17 8.04
CA PHE A 123 17.16 -6.26 6.68
C PHE A 123 18.31 -5.26 6.50
N ASN A 124 19.55 -5.75 6.49
CA ASN A 124 20.78 -4.96 6.34
C ASN A 124 20.84 -3.73 7.26
N PRO A 125 20.65 -3.89 8.59
CA PRO A 125 20.65 -2.77 9.50
C PRO A 125 22.07 -2.16 9.59
N SER A 126 22.16 -0.84 9.69
CA SER A 126 23.44 -0.14 9.95
C SER A 126 23.99 -0.43 11.34
N GLU A 127 23.11 -0.77 12.28
CA GLU A 127 23.44 -1.15 13.64
C GLU A 127 22.54 -2.32 14.08
N VAL A 128 23.12 -3.29 14.75
CA VAL A 128 22.39 -4.43 15.32
C VAL A 128 21.85 -4.05 16.70
N VAL A 129 20.52 -3.96 16.83
CA VAL A 129 19.82 -3.65 18.09
C VAL A 129 18.93 -4.84 18.47
N PRO A 130 19.45 -5.84 19.23
CA PRO A 130 18.75 -7.12 19.48
C PRO A 130 17.35 -6.96 20.04
N TYR A 131 17.15 -6.03 20.99
CA TYR A 131 15.85 -5.75 21.58
C TYR A 131 14.82 -5.24 20.53
N ALA A 132 15.25 -4.36 19.64
CA ALA A 132 14.39 -3.85 18.57
C ALA A 132 14.05 -4.95 17.55
N GLN A 133 15.06 -5.75 17.17
CA GLN A 133 14.86 -6.90 16.28
C GLN A 133 13.82 -7.88 16.86
N GLU A 134 14.00 -8.31 18.10
CA GLU A 134 13.07 -9.21 18.78
C GLU A 134 11.65 -8.61 18.88
N ARG A 135 11.55 -7.35 19.32
CA ARG A 135 10.27 -6.66 19.47
C ARG A 135 9.49 -6.56 18.16
N TYR A 136 10.15 -6.08 17.09
CA TYR A 136 9.47 -5.86 15.82
C TYR A 136 9.24 -7.16 15.05
N HIS A 137 10.09 -8.16 15.19
CA HIS A 137 9.84 -9.49 14.65
C HIS A 137 8.59 -10.15 15.29
N LYS A 138 8.49 -10.11 16.63
CA LYS A 138 7.31 -10.62 17.34
C LYS A 138 6.04 -9.90 16.89
N GLU A 139 6.10 -8.58 16.75
CA GLU A 139 4.94 -7.81 16.29
C GLU A 139 4.59 -8.11 14.82
N ALA A 140 5.58 -8.23 13.94
CA ALA A 140 5.33 -8.65 12.57
C ALA A 140 4.65 -10.03 12.52
N LYS A 141 5.17 -11.03 13.23
CA LYS A 141 4.54 -12.37 13.30
C LYS A 141 3.12 -12.31 13.89
N ARG A 142 2.87 -11.46 14.88
CA ARG A 142 1.52 -11.25 15.43
C ARG A 142 0.56 -10.73 14.35
N LEU A 143 0.99 -9.74 13.56
CA LEU A 143 0.18 -9.17 12.49
C LEU A 143 -0.09 -10.19 11.36
N TYR A 144 0.91 -11.00 10.97
CA TYR A 144 0.69 -12.14 10.06
C TYR A 144 -0.32 -13.13 10.61
N LYS A 145 -0.27 -13.44 11.91
CA LYS A 145 -1.25 -14.32 12.56
C LYS A 145 -2.66 -13.73 12.52
N VAL A 146 -2.82 -12.43 12.73
CA VAL A 146 -4.13 -11.75 12.63
C VAL A 146 -4.70 -11.91 11.22
N MET A 147 -3.90 -11.63 10.17
CA MET A 147 -4.31 -11.84 8.78
C MET A 147 -4.68 -13.30 8.51
N ASN A 148 -3.84 -14.23 8.96
CA ASN A 148 -4.06 -15.66 8.73
C ASN A 148 -5.36 -16.16 9.37
N THR A 149 -5.67 -15.68 10.58
CA THR A 149 -6.94 -16.01 11.26
C THR A 149 -8.13 -15.39 10.53
N GLN A 150 -8.03 -14.12 10.13
CA GLN A 150 -9.10 -13.43 9.40
C GLN A 150 -9.43 -14.13 8.08
N MET A 151 -8.43 -14.55 7.34
CA MET A 151 -8.59 -15.20 6.04
C MET A 151 -8.81 -16.72 6.12
N GLN A 152 -9.06 -17.28 7.31
CA GLN A 152 -9.49 -18.66 7.48
C GLN A 152 -10.88 -18.87 6.87
N ASP A 153 -11.79 -17.94 7.12
CA ASP A 153 -13.19 -18.00 6.70
C ASP A 153 -13.56 -16.93 5.66
N ASN A 154 -12.56 -16.19 5.15
CA ASN A 154 -12.73 -15.12 4.17
C ASN A 154 -11.70 -15.25 3.05
N CYS A 155 -12.09 -14.92 1.83
CA CYS A 155 -11.17 -14.90 0.69
C CYS A 155 -10.12 -13.79 0.83
N TYR A 156 -10.56 -12.60 1.32
CA TYR A 156 -9.75 -11.38 1.44
C TYR A 156 -9.85 -10.78 2.84
N LEU A 157 -9.11 -9.70 3.10
CA LEU A 157 -9.06 -9.07 4.43
C LEU A 157 -10.42 -8.55 4.91
N ALA A 158 -11.17 -7.91 4.03
CA ALA A 158 -12.46 -7.30 4.39
C ALA A 158 -13.67 -8.24 4.24
N GLY A 159 -13.46 -9.48 3.81
CA GLY A 159 -14.50 -10.47 3.54
C GLY A 159 -14.20 -11.26 2.26
N ASP A 160 -15.25 -11.52 1.45
CA ASP A 160 -15.10 -12.32 0.24
C ASP A 160 -14.75 -11.49 -1.02
N ASP A 161 -14.76 -10.17 -0.91
CA ASP A 161 -14.47 -9.27 -2.01
C ASP A 161 -13.07 -8.66 -1.87
N TYR A 162 -12.33 -8.60 -2.98
CA TYR A 162 -11.06 -7.87 -3.08
C TYR A 162 -11.29 -6.37 -2.98
N THR A 163 -10.56 -5.69 -2.09
CA THR A 163 -10.78 -4.28 -1.76
C THR A 163 -9.48 -3.48 -1.64
N VAL A 164 -9.62 -2.16 -1.43
CA VAL A 164 -8.49 -1.27 -1.14
C VAL A 164 -7.70 -1.69 0.11
N ALA A 165 -8.29 -2.47 1.03
CA ALA A 165 -7.57 -3.01 2.19
C ALA A 165 -6.51 -4.03 1.77
N ASP A 166 -6.82 -4.87 0.79
CA ASP A 166 -5.89 -5.86 0.21
C ASP A 166 -4.79 -5.15 -0.58
N ILE A 167 -5.16 -4.19 -1.43
CA ILE A 167 -4.23 -3.36 -2.20
C ILE A 167 -3.22 -2.66 -1.27
N ALA A 168 -3.70 -2.11 -0.16
CA ALA A 168 -2.84 -1.44 0.80
C ALA A 168 -1.88 -2.39 1.52
N THR A 169 -2.30 -3.64 1.76
CA THR A 169 -1.57 -4.60 2.59
C THR A 169 -0.57 -5.41 1.77
N PHE A 170 -0.92 -5.76 0.53
CA PHE A 170 -0.16 -6.68 -0.31
C PHE A 170 1.32 -6.29 -0.49
N PRO A 171 1.70 -5.05 -0.86
CA PRO A 171 3.10 -4.70 -1.10
C PRO A 171 3.98 -4.80 0.16
N TRP A 172 3.37 -4.70 1.34
CA TRP A 172 4.07 -4.90 2.60
C TRP A 172 4.26 -6.38 2.90
N VAL A 173 3.23 -7.20 2.68
CA VAL A 173 3.33 -8.66 2.85
C VAL A 173 4.32 -9.26 1.86
N ASP A 174 4.40 -8.76 0.65
CA ASP A 174 5.36 -9.20 -0.36
C ASP A 174 6.84 -9.11 0.08
N ARG A 175 7.10 -8.29 1.10
CA ARG A 175 8.43 -8.20 1.73
C ARG A 175 8.64 -9.15 2.91
N PHE A 176 7.86 -10.20 3.05
CA PHE A 176 7.89 -11.15 4.17
C PHE A 176 9.29 -11.69 4.49
N ARG A 177 10.12 -11.97 3.47
CA ARG A 177 11.52 -12.40 3.67
C ARG A 177 12.37 -11.35 4.38
N ARG A 178 12.11 -10.06 4.13
CA ARG A 178 12.80 -8.94 4.81
C ARG A 178 12.31 -8.75 6.25
N HIS A 179 11.17 -9.33 6.60
CA HIS A 179 10.65 -9.41 7.97
C HIS A 179 11.11 -10.70 8.67
N GLN A 180 11.93 -11.54 7.99
CA GLN A 180 12.34 -12.88 8.45
C GLN A 180 11.13 -13.76 8.82
N VAL A 181 10.09 -13.70 8.01
CA VAL A 181 8.88 -14.52 8.16
C VAL A 181 8.81 -15.53 7.03
N ASP A 182 8.43 -16.77 7.37
CA ASP A 182 8.09 -17.80 6.40
C ASP A 182 6.56 -17.87 6.26
N LEU A 183 6.05 -17.63 5.06
CA LEU A 183 4.60 -17.68 4.80
C LEU A 183 4.03 -19.11 4.93
N THR A 184 4.85 -20.16 4.97
CA THR A 184 4.36 -21.51 5.25
C THR A 184 3.79 -21.65 6.66
N GLU A 185 4.20 -20.80 7.60
CA GLU A 185 3.60 -20.68 8.94
C GLU A 185 2.18 -20.05 8.92
N PHE A 186 1.80 -19.41 7.80
CA PHE A 186 0.57 -18.64 7.64
C PHE A 186 -0.14 -19.01 6.32
N PRO A 187 -0.71 -20.23 6.22
CA PRO A 187 -1.18 -20.79 4.95
C PRO A 187 -2.26 -19.93 4.25
N ASN A 188 -3.15 -19.26 5.00
CA ASN A 188 -4.17 -18.39 4.42
C ASN A 188 -3.57 -17.11 3.84
N VAL A 189 -2.55 -16.54 4.50
CA VAL A 189 -1.79 -15.39 3.97
C VAL A 189 -1.01 -15.81 2.72
N LYS A 190 -0.41 -17.01 2.73
CA LYS A 190 0.30 -17.56 1.57
C LYS A 190 -0.63 -17.70 0.38
N ARG A 191 -1.81 -18.33 0.56
CA ARG A 191 -2.84 -18.45 -0.49
C ARG A 191 -3.22 -17.08 -1.06
N TRP A 192 -3.59 -16.14 -0.19
CA TRP A 192 -3.98 -14.78 -0.57
C TRP A 192 -2.84 -14.05 -1.31
N HIS A 193 -1.60 -14.16 -0.87
CA HIS A 193 -0.44 -13.55 -1.50
C HIS A 193 -0.21 -14.12 -2.91
N GLU A 194 -0.27 -15.45 -3.07
CA GLU A 194 -0.11 -16.13 -4.35
C GLU A 194 -1.24 -15.74 -5.33
N GLU A 195 -2.49 -15.69 -4.86
CA GLU A 195 -3.65 -15.28 -5.64
C GLU A 195 -3.52 -13.83 -6.14
N LEU A 196 -3.12 -12.90 -5.28
CA LEU A 196 -2.96 -11.50 -5.68
C LEU A 196 -1.82 -11.30 -6.67
N TRP A 197 -0.75 -12.08 -6.58
CA TRP A 197 0.32 -12.07 -7.59
C TRP A 197 -0.16 -12.49 -8.98
N GLU A 198 -1.23 -13.26 -9.11
CA GLU A 198 -1.77 -13.64 -10.41
C GLU A 198 -2.59 -12.53 -11.08
N ARG A 199 -2.97 -11.49 -10.35
CA ARG A 199 -3.72 -10.35 -10.90
C ARG A 199 -2.82 -9.51 -11.82
N PRO A 200 -3.23 -9.26 -13.10
CA PRO A 200 -2.41 -8.47 -14.04
C PRO A 200 -2.09 -7.06 -13.54
N ALA A 201 -3.06 -6.39 -12.91
CA ALA A 201 -2.90 -5.04 -12.36
C ALA A 201 -1.92 -5.02 -11.18
N VAL A 202 -1.92 -6.04 -10.33
CA VAL A 202 -0.95 -6.18 -9.24
C VAL A 202 0.46 -6.36 -9.81
N LYS A 203 0.64 -7.29 -10.78
CA LYS A 203 1.94 -7.49 -11.44
C LYS A 203 2.48 -6.18 -12.01
N LYS A 204 1.66 -5.49 -12.81
CA LYS A 204 2.05 -4.22 -13.45
C LYS A 204 2.32 -3.12 -12.42
N GLY A 205 1.44 -2.93 -11.44
CA GLY A 205 1.59 -1.93 -10.39
C GLY A 205 2.82 -2.17 -9.50
N MET A 206 3.22 -3.42 -9.26
CA MET A 206 4.42 -3.78 -8.53
C MET A 206 5.73 -3.45 -9.28
N GLU A 207 5.67 -3.16 -10.57
CA GLU A 207 6.83 -2.74 -11.38
C GLU A 207 6.99 -1.20 -11.45
N VAL A 208 6.02 -0.40 -11.02
CA VAL A 208 6.01 1.07 -11.12
C VAL A 208 6.51 1.75 -9.85
N PRO A 209 7.56 2.64 -9.93
CA PRO A 209 8.46 2.80 -11.04
C PRO A 209 9.34 1.57 -11.23
N PHE A 210 9.77 1.31 -12.45
CA PHE A 210 10.69 0.22 -12.72
C PHE A 210 12.06 0.58 -12.12
N TYR A 211 12.53 -0.23 -11.21
CA TYR A 211 13.81 -0.03 -10.53
C TYR A 211 14.64 -1.29 -10.64
N ASN A 212 15.70 -1.26 -11.45
CA ASN A 212 16.73 -2.30 -11.45
C ASN A 212 17.51 -2.21 -10.15
N GLN A 213 17.31 -3.16 -9.24
CA GLN A 213 18.12 -3.31 -8.01
C GLN A 213 19.43 -3.96 -8.30
#